data_d941f42caa52e0b329281bac777d7920
#
_entry.id   d941f42caa52e0b329281bac777d7920
#
_cell.length_a   1.000
_cell.length_b   1.000
_cell.length_c   1.000
_cell.angle_alpha   90.00
_cell.angle_beta   90.00
_cell.angle_gamma   90.00
#
_symmetry.space_group_name_H-M   'P 1'
#
loop_
_entity.id
_entity.type
_entity.pdbx_description
1 polymer ?
#
loop_
_entity_poly.entity_id
_entity_poly.type
_entity_poly.pdbx_seq_one_letter_code
_entity_poly.pdbx_strand_id
1 'polypeptide(L)'
;MQFRHRKCIPPLAFASTFALLLLLFTTYYHFNGVPFLSSRHVPVVDDSFHFVEHRLKPIPVSTLPSPPRFAYLISGSAGNGNMLRRVLLAIYHPLNQYIVHLDRKASPQERLALERFVKGYKVFKEVGNVRMIVKANLITYRGSTMVANTLHAAAILLREGGDWDWGQRAKPVIIDSGLYNLRRADVFWIRQRRSVPTAFKLFTGSAWMVLSRPFIEYCVWGWDNLPRKVLMYYTNFLSSPEGYFHTVICNAEAFRNTTVNSDLHFISWDNPPRQHPQLLRLAHMKRMLESNAPFARKFYQNGRLLDKIDAELLSRGREMFTPGGWCVGSRENGADPCSVVGTPTVLKPGPGAQRLQALINFLLSDAIFRPRQCE
;
A
#
# COMPACT_ATOMS: atom_id res chain seq x y z
N MET A 1 52.99 13.83 53.96
CA MET A 1 51.81 12.98 54.14
C MET A 1 50.66 13.91 54.58
N GLN A 2 49.81 14.34 53.65
CA GLN A 2 48.62 15.16 53.95
C GLN A 2 47.40 14.50 53.35
N PHE A 3 46.51 14.03 54.21
CA PHE A 3 45.20 13.48 53.83
C PHE A 3 44.22 14.65 53.61
N ARG A 4 43.66 14.73 52.40
CA ARG A 4 42.60 15.70 52.05
C ARG A 4 41.26 15.01 52.35
N HIS A 5 40.54 15.56 53.37
CA HIS A 5 39.15 15.17 53.65
C HIS A 5 38.21 15.57 52.52
N ARG A 6 37.61 14.59 51.87
CA ARG A 6 36.41 14.79 51.01
C ARG A 6 35.18 14.79 51.94
N LYS A 7 34.48 15.92 52.03
CA LYS A 7 33.17 15.97 52.68
C LYS A 7 32.14 15.21 51.86
N CYS A 8 31.60 14.11 52.41
CA CYS A 8 30.43 13.43 51.86
C CYS A 8 29.19 14.28 52.18
N ILE A 9 28.44 14.58 51.14
CA ILE A 9 27.10 15.20 51.25
C ILE A 9 26.14 14.07 51.67
N PRO A 10 25.30 14.25 52.70
CA PRO A 10 24.44 13.21 53.22
C PRO A 10 23.34 12.79 52.18
N PRO A 11 23.00 11.50 52.08
CA PRO A 11 22.05 10.97 51.11
C PRO A 11 20.61 11.50 51.27
N LEU A 12 20.27 12.18 52.36
CA LEU A 12 18.95 12.75 52.62
C LEU A 12 18.59 13.94 51.68
N ALA A 13 19.58 14.70 51.22
CA ALA A 13 19.31 15.82 50.30
C ALA A 13 18.93 15.37 48.88
N PHE A 14 19.42 14.22 48.44
CA PHE A 14 19.05 13.66 47.15
C PHE A 14 17.66 12.99 47.13
N ALA A 15 17.25 12.40 48.24
CA ALA A 15 15.93 11.78 48.36
C ALA A 15 14.80 12.80 48.38
N SER A 16 15.02 13.95 49.00
CA SER A 16 13.99 15.03 49.07
C SER A 16 13.79 15.75 47.73
N THR A 17 14.86 15.99 46.96
CA THR A 17 14.75 16.60 45.63
C THR A 17 14.11 15.65 44.60
N PHE A 18 14.39 14.35 44.67
CA PHE A 18 13.77 13.37 43.80
C PHE A 18 12.28 13.17 44.12
N ALA A 19 11.90 13.17 45.38
CA ALA A 19 10.49 13.12 45.82
C ALA A 19 9.71 14.39 45.39
N LEU A 20 10.33 15.57 45.44
CA LEU A 20 9.72 16.81 45.00
C LEU A 20 9.52 16.83 43.45
N LEU A 21 10.49 16.31 42.69
CA LEU A 21 10.40 16.15 41.24
C LEU A 21 9.33 15.14 40.84
N LEU A 22 9.20 14.03 41.57
CA LEU A 22 8.15 13.06 41.35
C LEU A 22 6.76 13.62 41.65
N LEU A 23 6.62 14.40 42.73
CA LEU A 23 5.36 15.09 43.07
C LEU A 23 4.99 16.12 42.04
N LEU A 24 5.93 16.94 41.54
CA LEU A 24 5.70 17.90 40.47
C LEU A 24 5.34 17.20 39.15
N PHE A 25 5.95 16.05 38.85
CA PHE A 25 5.65 15.27 37.67
C PHE A 25 4.25 14.64 37.76
N THR A 26 3.87 14.08 38.91
CA THR A 26 2.53 13.52 39.12
C THR A 26 1.44 14.58 39.16
N THR A 27 1.68 15.75 39.76
CA THR A 27 0.73 16.87 39.72
C THR A 27 0.60 17.47 38.31
N TYR A 28 1.70 17.58 37.55
CA TYR A 28 1.66 18.02 36.17
C TYR A 28 0.84 17.06 35.29
N TYR A 29 0.99 15.74 35.47
CA TYR A 29 0.18 14.74 34.76
C TYR A 29 -1.27 14.66 35.26
N HIS A 30 -1.55 14.94 36.53
CA HIS A 30 -2.90 14.94 37.07
C HIS A 30 -3.70 16.19 36.66
N PHE A 31 -3.05 17.35 36.46
CA PHE A 31 -3.69 18.56 36.00
C PHE A 31 -3.86 18.63 34.47
N ASN A 32 -3.04 17.93 33.73
CA ASN A 32 -3.16 17.78 32.29
C ASN A 32 -3.75 16.42 31.90
N GLY A 33 -4.78 15.97 32.65
CA GLY A 33 -5.45 14.70 32.43
C GLY A 33 -5.82 14.49 30.98
N VAL A 34 -5.16 13.54 30.34
CA VAL A 34 -5.56 13.02 29.01
C VAL A 34 -6.84 12.23 29.23
N PRO A 35 -7.98 12.64 28.68
CA PRO A 35 -9.20 11.85 28.74
C PRO A 35 -9.04 10.61 27.85
N PHE A 36 -9.06 9.46 28.50
CA PHE A 36 -9.09 8.17 27.84
C PHE A 36 -10.45 7.96 27.19
N LEU A 37 -10.47 7.83 25.88
CA LEU A 37 -11.54 7.29 25.03
C LEU A 37 -12.99 7.72 25.32
N SER A 38 -13.40 8.77 24.65
CA SER A 38 -14.75 8.84 24.10
C SER A 38 -14.65 9.19 22.63
N SER A 39 -15.24 8.37 21.80
CA SER A 39 -15.43 8.61 20.37
C SER A 39 -16.08 9.98 20.19
N ARG A 40 -15.37 10.97 19.64
CA ARG A 40 -15.94 12.11 18.90
C ARG A 40 -14.93 13.22 18.65
N HIS A 41 -15.03 13.77 17.45
CA HIS A 41 -14.39 14.97 16.96
C HIS A 41 -12.86 14.94 16.94
N VAL A 42 -12.34 14.62 15.76
CA VAL A 42 -11.01 15.08 15.36
C VAL A 42 -10.99 16.60 15.54
N PRO A 43 -10.13 17.16 16.41
CA PRO A 43 -9.96 18.60 16.44
C PRO A 43 -9.44 19.01 15.05
N VAL A 44 -10.01 20.08 14.52
CA VAL A 44 -9.41 20.80 13.39
C VAL A 44 -8.03 21.21 13.87
N VAL A 45 -7.02 20.47 13.43
CA VAL A 45 -5.62 20.86 13.61
C VAL A 45 -5.44 22.10 12.75
N ASP A 46 -5.12 23.20 13.39
CA ASP A 46 -4.66 24.42 12.72
C ASP A 46 -3.42 24.06 11.90
N ASP A 47 -3.59 23.96 10.58
CA ASP A 47 -2.60 23.51 9.60
C ASP A 47 -1.60 24.64 9.29
N SER A 48 -0.97 25.20 10.33
CA SER A 48 0.16 26.11 10.17
C SER A 48 1.51 25.41 9.99
N PHE A 49 1.52 24.12 9.64
CA PHE A 49 2.72 23.45 9.16
C PHE A 49 3.02 23.92 7.72
N HIS A 50 3.91 24.89 7.61
CA HIS A 50 4.45 25.36 6.34
C HIS A 50 5.18 24.21 5.61
N PHE A 51 4.47 23.50 4.77
CA PHE A 51 5.11 22.70 3.74
C PHE A 51 5.78 23.61 2.72
N VAL A 52 7.01 23.32 2.33
CA VAL A 52 7.81 24.10 1.39
C VAL A 52 7.19 24.16 -0.03
N GLU A 53 6.13 23.39 -0.30
CA GLU A 53 5.39 23.42 -1.56
C GLU A 53 3.98 24.02 -1.40
N HIS A 54 3.83 25.28 -1.77
CA HIS A 54 2.58 26.09 -1.73
C HIS A 54 1.47 25.66 -2.73
N ARG A 55 1.33 24.40 -3.10
CA ARG A 55 0.34 23.95 -4.09
C ARG A 55 -0.67 22.89 -3.62
N LEU A 56 -0.88 22.77 -2.33
CA LEU A 56 -2.00 21.95 -1.85
C LEU A 56 -3.25 22.85 -1.78
N LYS A 57 -4.21 22.64 -2.68
CA LYS A 57 -5.49 23.33 -2.61
C LYS A 57 -6.25 22.88 -1.36
N PRO A 58 -6.78 23.80 -0.54
CA PRO A 58 -7.64 23.45 0.56
C PRO A 58 -8.90 22.73 0.05
N ILE A 59 -9.27 21.64 0.73
CA ILE A 59 -10.44 20.82 0.36
C ILE A 59 -11.68 21.48 0.97
N PRO A 60 -12.78 21.64 0.20
CA PRO A 60 -14.04 22.08 0.79
C PRO A 60 -14.55 20.99 1.74
N VAL A 61 -14.78 21.39 2.99
CA VAL A 61 -15.34 20.51 4.04
C VAL A 61 -16.79 20.17 3.67
N SER A 62 -17.02 18.95 3.23
CA SER A 62 -18.39 18.40 3.07
C SER A 62 -18.91 17.93 4.43
N THR A 63 -20.18 18.23 4.75
CA THR A 63 -20.83 17.83 5.98
C THR A 63 -21.17 16.33 6.05
N LEU A 64 -21.05 15.60 4.94
CA LEU A 64 -21.21 14.15 4.88
C LEU A 64 -19.84 13.46 4.84
N PRO A 65 -19.68 12.28 5.48
CA PRO A 65 -18.46 11.53 5.40
C PRO A 65 -18.15 11.20 3.94
N SER A 66 -17.00 11.70 3.46
CA SER A 66 -16.53 11.40 2.11
C SER A 66 -16.16 9.91 1.99
N PRO A 67 -16.53 9.22 0.90
CA PRO A 67 -16.05 7.87 0.66
C PRO A 67 -14.52 7.81 0.70
N PRO A 68 -13.92 6.72 1.23
CA PRO A 68 -12.46 6.57 1.25
C PRO A 68 -11.91 6.57 -0.16
N ARG A 69 -10.74 7.20 -0.33
CA ARG A 69 -10.05 7.33 -1.62
C ARG A 69 -8.84 6.42 -1.64
N PHE A 70 -8.73 5.62 -2.67
CA PHE A 70 -7.61 4.70 -2.84
C PHE A 70 -6.61 5.21 -3.88
N ALA A 71 -5.34 4.93 -3.65
CA ALA A 71 -4.30 5.09 -4.65
C ALA A 71 -3.78 3.71 -5.07
N TYR A 72 -3.78 3.45 -6.37
CA TYR A 72 -3.38 2.16 -6.94
C TYR A 72 -2.10 2.29 -7.77
N LEU A 73 -1.13 1.42 -7.48
CA LEU A 73 -0.05 1.11 -8.41
C LEU A 73 -0.39 -0.19 -9.15
N ILE A 74 -0.72 -0.07 -10.43
CA ILE A 74 -1.00 -1.21 -11.32
C ILE A 74 0.25 -1.43 -12.17
N SER A 75 1.04 -2.45 -11.85
CA SER A 75 2.32 -2.71 -12.50
C SER A 75 2.37 -4.08 -13.14
N GLY A 76 2.89 -4.17 -14.36
CA GLY A 76 3.03 -5.40 -15.12
C GLY A 76 4.37 -5.52 -15.84
N SER A 77 4.68 -6.74 -16.27
CA SER A 77 5.84 -7.07 -17.10
C SER A 77 5.47 -7.14 -18.59
N ALA A 78 6.45 -7.38 -19.44
CA ALA A 78 6.26 -7.58 -20.86
C ALA A 78 5.14 -8.61 -21.16
N GLY A 79 4.26 -8.30 -22.09
CA GLY A 79 3.09 -9.10 -22.44
C GLY A 79 1.85 -8.84 -21.57
N ASN A 80 1.93 -8.00 -20.54
CA ASN A 80 0.81 -7.75 -19.62
C ASN A 80 -0.02 -6.49 -19.94
N GLY A 81 0.25 -5.77 -21.02
CA GLY A 81 -0.42 -4.51 -21.36
C GLY A 81 -1.95 -4.62 -21.36
N ASN A 82 -2.51 -5.65 -22.01
CA ASN A 82 -3.96 -5.88 -22.05
C ASN A 82 -4.54 -6.24 -20.66
N MET A 83 -3.78 -6.98 -19.84
CA MET A 83 -4.21 -7.30 -18.48
C MET A 83 -4.24 -6.06 -17.59
N LEU A 84 -3.26 -5.15 -17.73
CA LEU A 84 -3.25 -3.88 -17.00
C LEU A 84 -4.47 -3.02 -17.35
N ARG A 85 -4.85 -2.95 -18.64
CA ARG A 85 -6.07 -2.28 -19.09
C ARG A 85 -7.31 -2.89 -18.44
N ARG A 86 -7.44 -4.22 -18.50
CA ARG A 86 -8.58 -4.96 -17.91
C ARG A 86 -8.70 -4.72 -16.41
N VAL A 87 -7.57 -4.78 -15.67
CA VAL A 87 -7.54 -4.52 -14.22
C VAL A 87 -7.90 -3.08 -13.92
N LEU A 88 -7.31 -2.11 -14.64
CA LEU A 88 -7.63 -0.70 -14.44
C LEU A 88 -9.13 -0.42 -14.60
N LEU A 89 -9.75 -0.91 -15.66
CA LEU A 89 -11.20 -0.76 -15.87
C LEU A 89 -12.04 -1.48 -14.80
N ALA A 90 -11.56 -2.63 -14.29
CA ALA A 90 -12.26 -3.40 -13.27
C ALA A 90 -12.33 -2.70 -11.91
N ILE A 91 -11.28 -1.96 -11.52
CA ILE A 91 -11.17 -1.32 -10.20
C ILE A 91 -11.32 0.20 -10.27
N TYR A 92 -11.65 0.75 -11.44
CA TYR A 92 -11.72 2.19 -11.63
C TYR A 92 -12.88 2.82 -10.86
N HIS A 93 -12.58 3.93 -10.20
CA HIS A 93 -13.56 4.82 -9.58
C HIS A 93 -13.03 6.27 -9.66
N PRO A 94 -13.89 7.28 -9.98
CA PRO A 94 -13.43 8.66 -10.17
C PRO A 94 -12.74 9.30 -8.97
N LEU A 95 -13.06 8.88 -7.74
CA LEU A 95 -12.41 9.39 -6.52
C LEU A 95 -11.03 8.80 -6.26
N ASN A 96 -10.68 7.67 -6.87
CA ASN A 96 -9.41 7.00 -6.66
C ASN A 96 -8.31 7.58 -7.54
N GLN A 97 -7.05 7.29 -7.20
CA GLN A 97 -5.88 7.68 -7.98
C GLN A 97 -5.16 6.44 -8.52
N TYR A 98 -4.64 6.53 -9.73
CA TYR A 98 -4.02 5.38 -10.39
C TYR A 98 -2.70 5.74 -11.01
N ILE A 99 -1.68 4.94 -10.71
CA ILE A 99 -0.41 4.92 -11.44
C ILE A 99 -0.31 3.59 -12.19
N VAL A 100 -0.19 3.66 -13.51
CA VAL A 100 0.02 2.49 -14.37
C VAL A 100 1.49 2.42 -14.74
N HIS A 101 2.07 1.26 -14.61
CA HIS A 101 3.47 1.02 -14.96
C HIS A 101 3.60 -0.29 -15.76
N LEU A 102 4.28 -0.24 -16.89
CA LEU A 102 4.69 -1.41 -17.65
C LEU A 102 6.23 -1.45 -17.69
N ASP A 103 6.77 -2.61 -17.30
CA ASP A 103 8.22 -2.83 -17.18
C ASP A 103 8.99 -2.39 -18.43
N ARG A 104 10.19 -1.88 -18.24
CA ARG A 104 11.10 -1.45 -19.30
C ARG A 104 11.42 -2.57 -20.31
N LYS A 105 11.32 -3.84 -19.90
CA LYS A 105 11.51 -5.01 -20.79
C LYS A 105 10.35 -5.21 -21.78
N ALA A 106 9.20 -4.59 -21.57
CA ALA A 106 8.11 -4.62 -22.53
C ALA A 106 8.52 -3.90 -23.83
N SER A 107 7.95 -4.33 -24.95
CA SER A 107 8.25 -3.69 -26.23
C SER A 107 7.84 -2.21 -26.23
N PRO A 108 8.54 -1.34 -26.97
CA PRO A 108 8.12 0.05 -27.13
C PRO A 108 6.69 0.17 -27.64
N GLN A 109 6.26 -0.72 -28.55
CA GLN A 109 4.91 -0.76 -29.12
C GLN A 109 3.87 -1.07 -28.04
N GLU A 110 4.12 -2.04 -27.17
CA GLU A 110 3.21 -2.39 -26.07
C GLU A 110 3.07 -1.24 -25.07
N ARG A 111 4.18 -0.58 -24.71
CA ARG A 111 4.15 0.60 -23.83
C ARG A 111 3.38 1.76 -24.46
N LEU A 112 3.63 2.03 -25.76
CA LEU A 112 2.94 3.08 -26.47
C LEU A 112 1.44 2.80 -26.62
N ALA A 113 1.06 1.55 -26.85
CA ALA A 113 -0.35 1.14 -26.92
C ALA A 113 -1.06 1.36 -25.58
N LEU A 114 -0.40 1.02 -24.45
CA LEU A 114 -0.93 1.28 -23.11
C LEU A 114 -1.01 2.78 -22.81
N GLU A 115 0.00 3.56 -23.20
CA GLU A 115 0.02 5.01 -23.03
C GLU A 115 -1.12 5.69 -23.82
N ARG A 116 -1.31 5.30 -25.08
CA ARG A 116 -2.42 5.80 -25.93
C ARG A 116 -3.77 5.47 -25.31
N PHE A 117 -3.93 4.28 -24.75
CA PHE A 117 -5.13 3.89 -24.02
C PHE A 117 -5.38 4.81 -22.82
N VAL A 118 -4.39 4.97 -21.94
CA VAL A 118 -4.52 5.81 -20.73
C VAL A 118 -4.81 7.27 -21.10
N LYS A 119 -4.07 7.84 -22.07
CA LYS A 119 -4.23 9.23 -22.49
C LYS A 119 -5.46 9.46 -23.39
N GLY A 120 -5.89 8.43 -24.11
CA GLY A 120 -7.00 8.50 -25.07
C GLY A 120 -8.38 8.28 -24.48
N TYR A 121 -8.47 7.61 -23.34
CA TYR A 121 -9.76 7.23 -22.75
C TYR A 121 -10.49 8.46 -22.20
N LYS A 122 -11.72 8.71 -22.70
CA LYS A 122 -12.49 9.94 -22.40
C LYS A 122 -12.59 10.20 -20.90
N VAL A 123 -13.06 9.22 -20.12
CA VAL A 123 -13.27 9.33 -18.67
C VAL A 123 -11.96 9.63 -17.94
N PHE A 124 -10.84 9.03 -18.33
CA PHE A 124 -9.55 9.30 -17.69
C PHE A 124 -9.06 10.72 -17.95
N LYS A 125 -9.37 11.29 -19.13
CA LYS A 125 -9.07 12.69 -19.46
C LYS A 125 -9.91 13.66 -18.66
N GLU A 126 -11.21 13.39 -18.55
CA GLU A 126 -12.17 14.25 -17.85
C GLU A 126 -11.89 14.31 -16.36
N VAL A 127 -11.60 13.16 -15.73
CA VAL A 127 -11.36 13.07 -14.28
C VAL A 127 -9.90 13.38 -13.91
N GLY A 128 -8.93 13.07 -14.78
CA GLY A 128 -7.51 13.38 -14.58
C GLY A 128 -6.81 12.54 -13.48
N ASN A 129 -7.37 11.39 -13.10
CA ASN A 129 -6.92 10.59 -11.98
C ASN A 129 -6.09 9.35 -12.37
N VAL A 130 -5.84 9.12 -13.65
CA VAL A 130 -5.02 8.01 -14.15
C VAL A 130 -3.74 8.55 -14.78
N ARG A 131 -2.61 8.10 -14.28
CA ARG A 131 -1.28 8.48 -14.76
C ARG A 131 -0.47 7.25 -15.16
N MET A 132 0.45 7.40 -16.09
CA MET A 132 1.39 6.35 -16.48
C MET A 132 2.83 6.77 -16.24
N ILE A 133 3.64 5.89 -15.69
CA ILE A 133 5.09 6.08 -15.62
C ILE A 133 5.66 5.87 -17.03
N VAL A 134 5.86 6.95 -17.78
CA VAL A 134 6.33 6.92 -19.17
C VAL A 134 7.80 6.50 -19.23
N LYS A 135 8.65 7.06 -18.35
CA LYS A 135 10.04 6.62 -18.19
C LYS A 135 10.05 5.33 -17.38
N ALA A 136 9.79 4.22 -18.09
CA ALA A 136 9.61 2.91 -17.47
C ALA A 136 10.82 2.47 -16.64
N ASN A 137 10.55 2.01 -15.42
CA ASN A 137 11.54 1.40 -14.54
C ASN A 137 11.79 -0.05 -14.97
N LEU A 138 13.05 -0.49 -14.83
CA LEU A 138 13.35 -1.91 -14.91
C LEU A 138 12.92 -2.57 -13.60
N ILE A 139 11.99 -3.52 -13.68
CA ILE A 139 11.52 -4.24 -12.51
C ILE A 139 11.96 -5.69 -12.60
N THR A 140 12.63 -6.15 -11.57
CA THR A 140 12.97 -7.55 -11.44
C THR A 140 12.58 -8.06 -10.05
N TYR A 141 12.33 -9.34 -9.96
CA TYR A 141 12.20 -10.02 -8.67
C TYR A 141 13.53 -10.09 -7.91
N ARG A 142 14.60 -9.54 -8.47
CA ARG A 142 15.96 -9.59 -7.98
C ARG A 142 16.38 -8.20 -7.52
N GLY A 143 16.58 -8.02 -6.22
CA GLY A 143 16.97 -6.75 -5.64
C GLY A 143 15.82 -5.77 -5.37
N SER A 144 16.17 -4.53 -5.13
CA SER A 144 15.26 -3.48 -4.62
C SER A 144 14.42 -2.76 -5.67
N THR A 145 14.51 -3.15 -6.96
CA THR A 145 13.87 -2.41 -8.06
C THR A 145 12.35 -2.31 -7.93
N MET A 146 11.70 -3.33 -7.36
CA MET A 146 10.25 -3.27 -7.10
C MET A 146 9.91 -2.32 -5.96
N VAL A 147 10.69 -2.32 -4.88
CA VAL A 147 10.53 -1.34 -3.78
C VAL A 147 10.74 0.07 -4.34
N ALA A 148 11.80 0.28 -5.11
CA ALA A 148 12.08 1.57 -5.75
C ALA A 148 10.94 2.02 -6.67
N ASN A 149 10.36 1.12 -7.47
CA ASN A 149 9.21 1.44 -8.32
C ASN A 149 7.96 1.78 -7.49
N THR A 150 7.73 1.08 -6.39
CA THR A 150 6.62 1.38 -5.47
C THR A 150 6.81 2.76 -4.82
N LEU A 151 8.00 3.07 -4.33
CA LEU A 151 8.30 4.38 -3.74
C LEU A 151 8.27 5.50 -4.79
N HIS A 152 8.69 5.24 -6.03
CA HIS A 152 8.58 6.19 -7.14
C HIS A 152 7.11 6.49 -7.47
N ALA A 153 6.28 5.47 -7.59
CA ALA A 153 4.83 5.65 -7.78
C ALA A 153 4.20 6.38 -6.60
N ALA A 154 4.58 6.03 -5.37
CA ALA A 154 4.13 6.71 -4.16
C ALA A 154 4.51 8.20 -4.18
N ALA A 155 5.74 8.55 -4.55
CA ALA A 155 6.19 9.93 -4.67
C ALA A 155 5.41 10.72 -5.73
N ILE A 156 5.06 10.11 -6.87
CA ILE A 156 4.18 10.73 -7.87
C ILE A 156 2.78 10.97 -7.28
N LEU A 157 2.20 9.97 -6.63
CA LEU A 157 0.87 10.05 -6.02
C LEU A 157 0.81 11.12 -4.92
N LEU A 158 1.85 11.23 -4.10
CA LEU A 158 1.93 12.24 -3.05
C LEU A 158 2.05 13.67 -3.61
N ARG A 159 2.70 13.84 -4.77
CA ARG A 159 2.89 15.17 -5.40
C ARG A 159 1.71 15.57 -6.29
N GLU A 160 1.15 14.65 -7.04
CA GLU A 160 0.25 14.92 -8.14
C GLU A 160 -1.13 14.29 -7.98
N GLY A 161 -1.26 13.30 -7.09
CA GLY A 161 -2.46 12.49 -6.92
C GLY A 161 -3.58 13.14 -6.12
N GLY A 162 -3.37 14.34 -5.53
CA GLY A 162 -4.34 14.93 -4.61
C GLY A 162 -4.50 14.07 -3.34
N ASP A 163 -5.68 14.14 -2.72
CA ASP A 163 -5.93 13.36 -1.50
C ASP A 163 -6.31 11.92 -1.80
N TRP A 164 -5.73 11.03 -1.03
CA TRP A 164 -6.05 9.61 -0.99
C TRP A 164 -5.64 9.02 0.38
N ASP A 165 -6.35 7.98 0.80
CA ASP A 165 -6.20 7.42 2.16
C ASP A 165 -5.30 6.19 2.18
N TRP A 166 -5.32 5.38 1.12
CA TRP A 166 -4.68 4.07 1.07
C TRP A 166 -4.01 3.78 -0.25
N GLY A 167 -2.88 3.09 -0.20
CA GLY A 167 -2.13 2.65 -1.40
C GLY A 167 -1.90 1.14 -1.43
N GLN A 168 -2.00 0.54 -2.62
CA GLN A 168 -1.79 -0.90 -2.84
C GLN A 168 -0.64 -1.20 -3.80
N ARG A 169 0.02 -2.35 -3.63
CA ARG A 169 1.31 -2.69 -4.19
C ARG A 169 1.55 -4.11 -4.73
N ALA A 170 2.68 -4.38 -5.41
CA ALA A 170 3.10 -5.63 -6.06
C ALA A 170 4.55 -6.13 -5.76
N LYS A 171 4.87 -7.35 -5.98
CA LYS A 171 5.80 -8.38 -5.47
C LYS A 171 7.32 -8.47 -5.85
N PRO A 172 8.15 -9.36 -5.22
CA PRO A 172 9.60 -9.32 -4.98
C PRO A 172 10.51 -10.20 -5.89
N VAL A 173 11.76 -10.32 -5.87
CA VAL A 173 12.94 -10.75 -5.14
C VAL A 173 14.13 -11.26 -5.96
N ILE A 174 15.32 -11.18 -5.50
CA ILE A 174 16.66 -11.82 -5.65
C ILE A 174 17.77 -10.93 -6.21
N ILE A 175 18.97 -11.07 -5.60
CA ILE A 175 20.21 -10.39 -6.01
C ILE A 175 20.59 -10.79 -7.41
N ASP A 176 20.77 -9.80 -8.26
CA ASP A 176 21.33 -9.92 -9.58
C ASP A 176 22.51 -8.94 -9.71
N SER A 177 23.71 -9.46 -9.83
CA SER A 177 24.88 -8.63 -10.16
C SER A 177 24.74 -8.00 -11.55
N GLY A 178 23.89 -8.58 -12.41
CA GLY A 178 23.53 -8.06 -13.72
C GLY A 178 22.42 -7.01 -13.72
N LEU A 179 21.92 -6.55 -12.55
CA LEU A 179 20.95 -5.43 -12.48
C LEU A 179 21.47 -4.16 -13.15
N TYR A 180 22.77 -3.99 -13.16
CA TYR A 180 23.46 -2.86 -13.78
C TYR A 180 24.11 -3.21 -15.12
N ASN A 181 24.18 -4.50 -15.48
CA ASN A 181 24.79 -4.98 -16.71
C ASN A 181 23.73 -5.68 -17.58
N LEU A 182 23.28 -5.01 -18.62
CA LEU A 182 22.12 -5.39 -19.45
C LEU A 182 22.25 -6.74 -20.19
N ARG A 183 23.37 -7.43 -20.11
CA ARG A 183 23.66 -8.62 -20.94
C ARG A 183 23.69 -9.96 -20.21
N ARG A 184 23.64 -10.01 -18.86
CA ARG A 184 23.65 -11.29 -18.12
C ARG A 184 22.59 -11.32 -17.03
N ALA A 185 21.72 -12.33 -17.10
CA ALA A 185 20.66 -12.60 -16.13
C ALA A 185 21.05 -13.66 -15.09
N ASP A 186 22.34 -13.89 -14.88
CA ASP A 186 22.82 -14.94 -13.98
C ASP A 186 22.73 -14.48 -12.52
N VAL A 187 22.17 -15.36 -11.71
CA VAL A 187 22.06 -15.16 -10.26
C VAL A 187 23.32 -15.70 -9.61
N PHE A 188 24.06 -14.83 -8.96
CA PHE A 188 25.20 -15.26 -8.16
C PHE A 188 24.79 -15.38 -6.69
N TRP A 189 24.95 -16.56 -6.13
CA TRP A 189 24.83 -16.80 -4.70
C TRP A 189 26.16 -16.42 -4.06
N ILE A 190 26.14 -15.35 -3.26
CA ILE A 190 27.29 -15.00 -2.44
C ILE A 190 27.36 -15.99 -1.28
N ARG A 191 28.46 -16.70 -1.13
CA ARG A 191 28.67 -17.64 -0.01
C ARG A 191 28.63 -16.96 1.35
N GLN A 192 29.08 -15.71 1.41
CA GLN A 192 29.04 -14.91 2.62
C GLN A 192 27.64 -14.40 2.90
N ARG A 193 27.08 -14.79 4.05
CA ARG A 193 25.78 -14.30 4.49
C ARG A 193 25.90 -12.85 4.99
N ARG A 194 24.93 -12.04 4.69
CA ARG A 194 24.84 -10.69 5.25
C ARG A 194 24.56 -10.80 6.76
N SER A 195 25.25 -10.00 7.56
CA SER A 195 25.03 -9.92 9.00
C SER A 195 23.63 -9.43 9.31
N VAL A 196 23.07 -9.93 10.41
CA VAL A 196 21.80 -9.43 10.96
C VAL A 196 22.06 -8.01 11.48
N PRO A 197 21.25 -7.01 11.11
CA PRO A 197 21.45 -5.64 11.59
C PRO A 197 21.13 -5.57 13.09
N THR A 198 21.88 -4.74 13.81
CA THR A 198 21.63 -4.46 15.25
C THR A 198 20.70 -3.26 15.44
N ALA A 199 20.57 -2.38 14.45
CA ALA A 199 19.81 -1.15 14.53
C ALA A 199 18.29 -1.32 14.30
N PHE A 200 17.84 -2.47 13.82
CA PHE A 200 16.43 -2.81 13.60
C PHE A 200 16.24 -4.32 13.51
N LYS A 201 15.07 -4.80 13.92
CA LYS A 201 14.66 -6.19 13.73
C LYS A 201 14.19 -6.42 12.29
N LEU A 202 14.48 -7.60 11.72
CA LEU A 202 14.01 -7.99 10.39
C LEU A 202 12.64 -8.65 10.49
N PHE A 203 11.72 -8.19 9.64
CA PHE A 203 10.39 -8.74 9.49
C PHE A 203 10.13 -9.11 8.03
N THR A 204 9.30 -10.12 7.82
CA THR A 204 8.89 -10.58 6.50
C THR A 204 7.39 -10.82 6.45
N GLY A 205 6.83 -10.71 5.27
CA GLY A 205 5.41 -10.96 5.06
C GLY A 205 5.04 -10.92 3.57
N SER A 206 3.77 -10.71 3.29
CA SER A 206 3.30 -10.63 1.91
C SER A 206 3.92 -9.46 1.18
N ALA A 207 4.27 -9.69 -0.05
CA ALA A 207 4.63 -8.62 -0.95
C ALA A 207 3.42 -7.86 -1.50
N TRP A 208 2.22 -8.33 -1.26
CA TRP A 208 0.96 -7.68 -1.57
C TRP A 208 0.44 -7.05 -0.28
N MET A 209 0.18 -5.77 -0.29
CA MET A 209 -0.23 -5.05 0.91
C MET A 209 -1.02 -3.80 0.54
N VAL A 210 -1.84 -3.38 1.46
CA VAL A 210 -2.49 -2.08 1.50
C VAL A 210 -1.75 -1.25 2.55
N LEU A 211 -1.29 -0.06 2.19
CA LEU A 211 -0.49 0.80 3.05
C LEU A 211 -1.20 2.13 3.25
N SER A 212 -1.24 2.63 4.46
CA SER A 212 -1.80 3.94 4.75
C SER A 212 -0.95 5.06 4.16
N ARG A 213 -1.58 6.17 3.81
CA ARG A 213 -0.87 7.35 3.29
C ARG A 213 0.18 7.87 4.28
N PRO A 214 -0.10 8.03 5.59
CA PRO A 214 0.93 8.47 6.54
C PRO A 214 2.13 7.54 6.60
N PHE A 215 1.93 6.23 6.50
CA PHE A 215 3.04 5.28 6.45
C PHE A 215 3.86 5.40 5.16
N ILE A 216 3.21 5.65 4.02
CA ILE A 216 3.91 5.90 2.76
C ILE A 216 4.70 7.21 2.80
N GLU A 217 4.13 8.27 3.37
CA GLU A 217 4.83 9.55 3.60
C GLU A 217 6.05 9.34 4.47
N TYR A 218 5.93 8.59 5.56
CA TYR A 218 7.06 8.21 6.40
C TYR A 218 8.13 7.43 5.63
N CYS A 219 7.77 6.48 4.76
CA CYS A 219 8.72 5.74 3.94
C CYS A 219 9.50 6.63 2.96
N VAL A 220 8.87 7.68 2.43
CA VAL A 220 9.48 8.59 1.44
C VAL A 220 10.26 9.72 2.13
N TRP A 221 9.73 10.29 3.19
CA TRP A 221 10.27 11.50 3.85
C TRP A 221 10.65 11.33 5.32
N GLY A 222 10.56 10.12 5.88
CA GLY A 222 10.84 9.88 7.30
C GLY A 222 12.14 10.50 7.81
N TRP A 223 12.05 11.22 8.92
CA TRP A 223 13.15 12.00 9.49
C TRP A 223 14.20 11.16 10.21
N ASP A 224 13.82 10.02 10.80
CA ASP A 224 14.69 9.14 11.59
C ASP A 224 15.60 8.24 10.75
N ASN A 225 15.59 8.38 9.44
CA ASN A 225 16.36 7.60 8.48
C ASN A 225 16.09 6.07 8.48
N LEU A 226 15.18 5.56 9.30
CA LEU A 226 14.88 4.13 9.32
C LEU A 226 14.50 3.58 7.93
N PRO A 227 13.56 4.21 7.17
CA PRO A 227 13.21 3.73 5.84
C PRO A 227 14.41 3.65 4.90
N ARG A 228 15.32 4.64 4.95
CA ARG A 228 16.51 4.68 4.09
C ARG A 228 17.52 3.60 4.48
N LYS A 229 17.78 3.40 5.77
CA LYS A 229 18.68 2.34 6.27
C LYS A 229 18.16 0.96 5.89
N VAL A 230 16.86 0.72 6.07
CA VAL A 230 16.21 -0.54 5.69
C VAL A 230 16.26 -0.73 4.16
N LEU A 231 16.04 0.31 3.36
CA LEU A 231 16.16 0.23 1.91
C LEU A 231 17.58 -0.16 1.48
N MET A 232 18.59 0.44 2.08
CA MET A 232 19.99 0.11 1.81
C MET A 232 20.31 -1.34 2.21
N TYR A 233 19.80 -1.81 3.34
CA TYR A 233 19.96 -3.21 3.76
C TYR A 233 19.35 -4.18 2.73
N TYR A 234 18.18 -3.85 2.19
CA TYR A 234 17.50 -4.67 1.19
C TYR A 234 18.00 -4.45 -0.26
N THR A 235 18.97 -3.54 -0.48
CA THR A 235 19.68 -3.44 -1.76
C THR A 235 20.38 -4.75 -2.04
N ASN A 236 20.19 -5.33 -3.21
CA ASN A 236 20.75 -6.64 -3.59
C ASN A 236 20.32 -7.79 -2.66
N PHE A 237 19.15 -7.70 -2.04
CA PHE A 237 18.59 -8.73 -1.20
C PHE A 237 17.47 -9.49 -1.92
N LEU A 238 17.41 -10.80 -1.65
CA LEU A 238 16.34 -11.64 -2.14
C LEU A 238 15.02 -11.24 -1.47
N SER A 239 13.90 -11.11 -2.19
CA SER A 239 12.60 -10.74 -1.62
C SER A 239 12.52 -9.37 -0.96
N SER A 240 13.26 -8.37 -1.43
CA SER A 240 13.26 -7.04 -0.81
C SER A 240 11.87 -6.48 -0.46
N PRO A 241 10.82 -6.57 -1.28
CA PRO A 241 9.50 -6.09 -0.88
C PRO A 241 8.78 -6.95 0.16
N GLU A 242 9.10 -8.23 0.27
CA GLU A 242 8.58 -9.09 1.36
C GLU A 242 9.23 -8.75 2.70
N GLY A 243 10.33 -8.01 2.69
CA GLY A 243 11.04 -7.56 3.88
C GLY A 243 10.92 -6.07 4.16
N TYR A 244 11.10 -5.22 3.15
CA TYR A 244 11.26 -3.78 3.34
C TYR A 244 10.13 -3.13 4.13
N PHE A 245 8.90 -3.17 3.63
CA PHE A 245 7.79 -2.50 4.28
C PHE A 245 7.44 -3.11 5.63
N HIS A 246 7.54 -4.42 5.77
CA HIS A 246 7.32 -5.10 7.05
C HIS A 246 8.37 -4.73 8.08
N THR A 247 9.64 -4.67 7.67
CA THR A 247 10.72 -4.23 8.56
C THR A 247 10.56 -2.76 8.93
N VAL A 248 10.20 -1.89 8.01
CA VAL A 248 9.98 -0.47 8.33
C VAL A 248 8.81 -0.30 9.28
N ILE A 249 7.63 -0.88 8.99
CA ILE A 249 6.42 -0.68 9.81
C ILE A 249 6.59 -1.22 11.22
N CYS A 250 7.24 -2.39 11.35
CA CYS A 250 7.40 -3.05 12.64
C CYS A 250 8.53 -2.46 13.51
N ASN A 251 9.42 -1.63 12.95
CA ASN A 251 10.41 -0.88 13.71
C ASN A 251 10.03 0.59 13.92
N ALA A 252 8.99 1.07 13.26
CA ALA A 252 8.50 2.44 13.43
C ALA A 252 7.46 2.48 14.55
N GLU A 253 7.76 3.15 15.65
CA GLU A 253 6.92 3.18 16.85
C GLU A 253 5.49 3.64 16.56
N ALA A 254 5.32 4.66 15.72
CA ALA A 254 4.01 5.19 15.34
C ALA A 254 3.14 4.19 14.55
N PHE A 255 3.72 3.15 13.96
CA PHE A 255 3.02 2.26 13.03
C PHE A 255 2.98 0.79 13.45
N ARG A 256 3.87 0.33 14.35
CA ARG A 256 4.03 -1.09 14.70
C ARG A 256 2.76 -1.78 15.20
N ASN A 257 1.81 -1.01 15.75
CA ASN A 257 0.54 -1.51 16.29
C ASN A 257 -0.65 -1.22 15.35
N THR A 258 -0.40 -0.96 14.06
CA THR A 258 -1.44 -0.65 13.07
C THR A 258 -1.57 -1.72 11.99
N THR A 259 -0.93 -2.87 12.15
CA THR A 259 -0.88 -3.92 11.13
C THR A 259 -2.08 -4.84 11.21
N VAL A 260 -2.87 -4.97 10.14
CA VAL A 260 -3.97 -5.94 10.06
C VAL A 260 -3.47 -7.37 9.81
N ASN A 261 -2.23 -7.50 9.35
CA ASN A 261 -1.54 -8.77 9.06
C ASN A 261 -2.33 -9.71 8.15
N SER A 262 -2.88 -9.14 7.07
CA SER A 262 -3.55 -9.85 5.98
C SER A 262 -3.18 -9.22 4.66
N ASP A 263 -2.93 -10.04 3.64
CA ASP A 263 -2.67 -9.55 2.28
C ASP A 263 -3.94 -9.36 1.44
N LEU A 264 -5.10 -9.65 2.02
CA LEU A 264 -6.43 -9.51 1.41
C LEU A 264 -6.57 -10.25 0.06
N HIS A 265 -5.80 -11.33 -0.15
CA HIS A 265 -5.81 -12.10 -1.38
C HIS A 265 -6.24 -13.54 -1.17
N PHE A 266 -7.11 -14.03 -2.05
CA PHE A 266 -7.32 -15.46 -2.21
C PHE A 266 -6.18 -16.06 -3.06
N ILE A 267 -5.47 -17.03 -2.50
CA ILE A 267 -4.36 -17.73 -3.15
C ILE A 267 -4.57 -19.23 -3.00
N SER A 268 -4.47 -19.97 -4.10
CA SER A 268 -4.47 -21.45 -4.07
C SER A 268 -3.07 -21.98 -4.25
N TRP A 269 -2.64 -22.86 -3.35
CA TRP A 269 -1.34 -23.52 -3.40
C TRP A 269 -1.48 -25.01 -3.72
N ASP A 270 -0.43 -25.59 -4.28
CA ASP A 270 -0.29 -27.06 -4.36
C ASP A 270 -0.08 -27.63 -2.95
N ASN A 271 -0.34 -28.91 -2.76
CA ASN A 271 0.01 -29.63 -1.54
C ASN A 271 0.93 -30.81 -1.89
N PRO A 272 2.21 -30.79 -1.50
CA PRO A 272 2.92 -29.70 -0.77
C PRO A 272 3.09 -28.43 -1.62
N PRO A 273 3.26 -27.26 -0.96
CA PRO A 273 3.37 -25.98 -1.66
C PRO A 273 4.58 -25.92 -2.60
N ARG A 274 4.37 -25.49 -3.84
CA ARG A 274 5.43 -25.23 -4.82
C ARG A 274 5.92 -23.78 -4.74
N GLN A 275 6.97 -23.46 -5.47
CA GLN A 275 7.55 -22.10 -5.52
C GLN A 275 6.54 -21.03 -5.95
N HIS A 276 5.53 -21.40 -6.73
CA HIS A 276 4.50 -20.49 -7.22
C HIS A 276 3.10 -21.02 -6.93
N PRO A 277 2.14 -20.14 -6.57
CA PRO A 277 0.75 -20.57 -6.41
C PRO A 277 0.14 -21.05 -7.73
N GLN A 278 -0.91 -21.86 -7.59
CA GLN A 278 -1.68 -22.35 -8.71
C GLN A 278 -2.31 -21.21 -9.52
N LEU A 279 -2.46 -21.47 -10.83
CA LEU A 279 -3.31 -20.64 -11.67
C LEU A 279 -4.78 -20.95 -11.39
N LEU A 280 -5.55 -19.92 -11.04
CA LEU A 280 -6.96 -20.06 -10.69
C LEU A 280 -7.79 -20.44 -11.93
N ARG A 281 -8.71 -21.39 -11.73
CA ARG A 281 -9.64 -21.94 -12.73
C ARG A 281 -11.06 -21.86 -12.20
N LEU A 282 -12.06 -22.19 -13.03
CA LEU A 282 -13.47 -22.18 -12.65
C LEU A 282 -13.77 -22.98 -11.37
N ALA A 283 -13.10 -24.11 -11.17
CA ALA A 283 -13.23 -24.92 -9.96
C ALA A 283 -12.86 -24.17 -8.65
N HIS A 284 -12.08 -23.09 -8.74
CA HIS A 284 -11.71 -22.31 -7.56
C HIS A 284 -12.74 -21.21 -7.24
N MET A 285 -13.73 -20.96 -8.11
CA MET A 285 -14.67 -19.85 -7.97
C MET A 285 -15.39 -19.84 -6.63
N LYS A 286 -15.94 -20.98 -6.22
CA LYS A 286 -16.66 -21.12 -4.95
C LYS A 286 -15.77 -20.76 -3.75
N ARG A 287 -14.61 -21.39 -3.63
CA ARG A 287 -13.66 -21.11 -2.53
C ARG A 287 -13.13 -19.68 -2.53
N MET A 288 -12.96 -19.09 -3.71
CA MET A 288 -12.55 -17.69 -3.86
C MET A 288 -13.62 -16.75 -3.28
N LEU A 289 -14.91 -16.99 -3.56
CA LEU A 289 -16.00 -16.19 -3.02
C LEU A 289 -16.15 -16.38 -1.50
N GLU A 290 -16.06 -17.62 -1.02
CA GLU A 290 -16.15 -17.97 0.40
C GLU A 290 -15.00 -17.37 1.23
N SER A 291 -13.85 -17.05 0.61
CA SER A 291 -12.74 -16.38 1.30
C SER A 291 -13.04 -14.94 1.69
N ASN A 292 -14.06 -14.32 1.14
CA ASN A 292 -14.40 -12.90 1.28
C ASN A 292 -13.27 -11.93 0.89
N ALA A 293 -12.14 -12.43 0.37
CA ALA A 293 -11.00 -11.62 -0.03
C ALA A 293 -11.34 -10.75 -1.25
N PRO A 294 -11.02 -9.44 -1.22
CA PRO A 294 -11.31 -8.54 -2.33
C PRO A 294 -10.42 -8.78 -3.55
N PHE A 295 -9.30 -9.47 -3.37
CA PHE A 295 -8.34 -9.77 -4.43
C PHE A 295 -8.09 -11.27 -4.53
N ALA A 296 -7.67 -11.71 -5.70
CA ALA A 296 -7.27 -13.08 -5.94
C ALA A 296 -6.10 -13.19 -6.93
N ARG A 297 -5.33 -14.27 -6.87
CA ARG A 297 -4.22 -14.55 -7.79
C ARG A 297 -3.85 -16.05 -7.77
N LYS A 298 -3.26 -16.59 -8.85
CA LYS A 298 -2.94 -16.00 -10.15
C LYS A 298 -4.01 -16.36 -11.17
N PHE A 299 -4.21 -15.53 -12.16
CA PHE A 299 -5.11 -15.81 -13.27
C PHE A 299 -4.35 -16.04 -14.57
N TYR A 300 -4.94 -16.81 -15.48
CA TYR A 300 -4.56 -16.80 -16.88
C TYR A 300 -5.01 -15.49 -17.53
N GLN A 301 -4.20 -14.93 -18.42
CA GLN A 301 -4.50 -13.67 -19.10
C GLN A 301 -5.84 -13.68 -19.85
N ASN A 302 -6.19 -14.78 -20.50
CA ASN A 302 -7.45 -14.99 -21.19
C ASN A 302 -8.24 -16.15 -20.57
N GLY A 303 -8.24 -16.24 -19.23
CA GLY A 303 -8.88 -17.33 -18.50
C GLY A 303 -10.39 -17.16 -18.41
N ARG A 304 -11.13 -18.25 -18.65
CA ARG A 304 -12.61 -18.29 -18.50
C ARG A 304 -13.09 -17.84 -17.12
N LEU A 305 -12.28 -18.03 -16.08
CA LEU A 305 -12.61 -17.56 -14.73
C LEU A 305 -12.69 -16.03 -14.66
N LEU A 306 -11.76 -15.33 -15.33
CA LEU A 306 -11.81 -13.86 -15.39
C LEU A 306 -13.04 -13.36 -16.14
N ASP A 307 -13.43 -14.02 -17.23
CA ASP A 307 -14.61 -13.68 -17.99
C ASP A 307 -15.90 -13.89 -17.15
N LYS A 308 -15.92 -14.97 -16.37
CA LYS A 308 -17.01 -15.25 -15.42
C LYS A 308 -17.07 -14.21 -14.28
N ILE A 309 -15.92 -13.80 -13.75
CA ILE A 309 -15.85 -12.73 -12.76
C ILE A 309 -16.37 -11.41 -13.34
N ASP A 310 -15.93 -11.03 -14.54
CA ASP A 310 -16.42 -9.81 -15.19
C ASP A 310 -17.94 -9.84 -15.39
N ALA A 311 -18.49 -10.94 -15.89
CA ALA A 311 -19.90 -11.05 -16.18
C ALA A 311 -20.78 -11.19 -14.93
N GLU A 312 -20.44 -12.10 -14.01
CA GLU A 312 -21.32 -12.48 -12.89
C GLU A 312 -21.08 -11.67 -11.62
N LEU A 313 -19.83 -11.26 -11.34
CA LEU A 313 -19.52 -10.52 -10.11
C LEU A 313 -19.44 -9.02 -10.34
N LEU A 314 -18.90 -8.60 -11.48
CA LEU A 314 -18.66 -7.19 -11.78
C LEU A 314 -19.70 -6.60 -12.74
N SER A 315 -20.59 -7.44 -13.31
CA SER A 315 -21.65 -7.04 -14.24
C SER A 315 -21.15 -6.13 -15.39
N ARG A 316 -20.00 -6.49 -15.97
CA ARG A 316 -19.33 -5.70 -17.00
C ARG A 316 -18.86 -6.55 -18.19
N GLY A 317 -18.61 -5.92 -19.33
CA GLY A 317 -17.82 -6.48 -20.41
C GLY A 317 -16.31 -6.33 -20.13
N ARG A 318 -15.48 -7.11 -20.85
CA ARG A 318 -14.01 -7.11 -20.66
C ARG A 318 -13.36 -5.73 -20.81
N GLU A 319 -13.86 -4.91 -21.72
CA GLU A 319 -13.37 -3.57 -22.06
C GLU A 319 -14.23 -2.44 -21.46
N MET A 320 -15.13 -2.77 -20.53
CA MET A 320 -16.02 -1.82 -19.84
C MET A 320 -15.58 -1.60 -18.40
N PHE A 321 -15.99 -0.49 -17.81
CA PHE A 321 -15.85 -0.28 -16.37
C PHE A 321 -16.77 -1.21 -15.58
N THR A 322 -16.40 -1.47 -14.32
CA THR A 322 -17.33 -2.03 -13.34
C THR A 322 -18.35 -0.96 -12.98
N PRO A 323 -19.66 -1.18 -13.20
CA PRO A 323 -20.68 -0.17 -12.92
C PRO A 323 -20.74 0.16 -11.42
N GLY A 324 -20.71 1.45 -11.11
CA GLY A 324 -20.89 1.99 -9.78
C GLY A 324 -21.97 3.05 -9.74
N GLY A 325 -22.23 3.67 -8.58
CA GLY A 325 -23.20 4.75 -8.44
C GLY A 325 -22.87 6.01 -9.26
N TRP A 326 -21.61 6.16 -9.62
CA TRP A 326 -21.10 7.25 -10.45
C TRP A 326 -21.37 7.09 -11.97
N CYS A 327 -21.84 5.92 -12.42
CA CYS A 327 -22.15 5.63 -13.82
C CYS A 327 -23.61 6.01 -14.11
N VAL A 328 -23.83 7.02 -14.94
CA VAL A 328 -25.18 7.55 -15.24
C VAL A 328 -25.59 7.36 -16.70
N GLY A 329 -24.76 6.77 -17.55
CA GLY A 329 -25.06 6.43 -18.92
C GLY A 329 -26.04 5.26 -19.07
N SER A 330 -26.63 5.13 -20.27
CA SER A 330 -27.50 3.99 -20.64
C SER A 330 -26.68 2.79 -21.10
N ARG A 331 -27.22 1.58 -20.92
CA ARG A 331 -26.70 0.32 -21.50
C ARG A 331 -27.25 0.02 -22.89
N GLU A 332 -28.03 0.90 -23.45
CA GLU A 332 -28.59 0.73 -24.76
C GLU A 332 -27.51 0.53 -25.82
N ASN A 333 -27.77 -0.33 -26.77
CA ASN A 333 -26.84 -0.68 -27.86
C ASN A 333 -25.46 -1.18 -27.39
N GLY A 334 -25.36 -1.77 -26.19
CA GLY A 334 -24.11 -2.29 -25.66
C GLY A 334 -23.11 -1.24 -25.17
N ALA A 335 -23.54 0.02 -25.01
CA ALA A 335 -22.70 1.09 -24.49
C ALA A 335 -22.29 0.86 -23.03
N ASP A 336 -21.09 1.34 -22.66
CA ASP A 336 -20.66 1.34 -21.28
C ASP A 336 -21.36 2.49 -20.53
N PRO A 337 -22.22 2.20 -19.52
CA PRO A 337 -22.91 3.24 -18.75
C PRO A 337 -21.95 4.17 -18.01
N CYS A 338 -20.74 3.72 -17.73
CA CYS A 338 -19.71 4.51 -17.07
C CYS A 338 -18.91 5.42 -18.03
N SER A 339 -19.24 5.41 -19.33
CA SER A 339 -18.72 6.41 -20.28
C SER A 339 -19.26 7.81 -19.99
N VAL A 340 -20.33 7.93 -19.19
CA VAL A 340 -20.87 9.19 -18.68
C VAL A 340 -20.70 9.20 -17.17
N VAL A 341 -19.90 10.17 -16.70
CA VAL A 341 -19.54 10.31 -15.28
C VAL A 341 -20.59 11.15 -14.58
N GLY A 342 -21.26 10.57 -13.58
CA GLY A 342 -22.14 11.27 -12.64
C GLY A 342 -21.41 11.70 -11.36
N THR A 343 -22.16 11.87 -10.28
CA THR A 343 -21.63 12.31 -8.99
C THR A 343 -20.72 11.23 -8.37
N PRO A 344 -19.41 11.48 -8.21
CA PRO A 344 -18.46 10.46 -7.75
C PRO A 344 -18.70 9.96 -6.31
N THR A 345 -19.38 10.74 -5.47
CA THR A 345 -19.69 10.38 -4.09
C THR A 345 -20.88 9.43 -3.96
N VAL A 346 -21.62 9.19 -5.03
CA VAL A 346 -22.73 8.23 -5.03
C VAL A 346 -22.16 6.82 -5.09
N LEU A 347 -22.28 6.08 -3.98
CA LEU A 347 -21.91 4.69 -3.88
C LEU A 347 -23.12 3.78 -4.10
N LYS A 348 -22.90 2.66 -4.78
CA LYS A 348 -23.87 1.59 -4.96
C LYS A 348 -23.25 0.26 -4.50
N PRO A 349 -23.23 -0.01 -3.20
CA PRO A 349 -22.66 -1.24 -2.67
C PRO A 349 -23.37 -2.47 -3.21
N GLY A 350 -22.60 -3.45 -3.65
CA GLY A 350 -23.08 -4.76 -4.10
C GLY A 350 -22.70 -5.87 -3.12
N PRO A 351 -22.98 -7.14 -3.46
CA PRO A 351 -22.63 -8.31 -2.63
C PRO A 351 -21.15 -8.41 -2.29
N GLY A 352 -20.27 -7.89 -3.16
CA GLY A 352 -18.83 -7.80 -2.91
C GLY A 352 -18.47 -6.90 -1.74
N ALA A 353 -19.18 -5.79 -1.57
CA ALA A 353 -18.99 -4.88 -0.43
C ALA A 353 -19.36 -5.55 0.90
N GLN A 354 -20.44 -6.33 0.93
CA GLN A 354 -20.86 -7.09 2.12
C GLN A 354 -19.82 -8.15 2.51
N ARG A 355 -19.26 -8.88 1.52
CA ARG A 355 -18.21 -9.86 1.77
C ARG A 355 -16.95 -9.19 2.33
N LEU A 356 -16.54 -8.06 1.74
CA LEU A 356 -15.40 -7.30 2.24
C LEU A 356 -15.65 -6.78 3.66
N GLN A 357 -16.84 -6.25 3.96
CA GLN A 357 -17.21 -5.80 5.28
C GLN A 357 -17.10 -6.94 6.31
N ALA A 358 -17.60 -8.13 5.99
CA ALA A 358 -17.50 -9.31 6.86
C ALA A 358 -16.03 -9.67 7.13
N LEU A 359 -15.17 -9.67 6.10
CA LEU A 359 -13.74 -9.94 6.26
C LEU A 359 -13.05 -8.88 7.12
N ILE A 360 -13.32 -7.61 6.87
CA ILE A 360 -12.68 -6.52 7.63
C ILE A 360 -13.14 -6.53 9.09
N ASN A 361 -14.41 -6.73 9.37
CA ASN A 361 -14.91 -6.87 10.74
C ASN A 361 -14.26 -8.04 11.47
N PHE A 362 -14.07 -9.17 10.80
CA PHE A 362 -13.34 -10.31 11.37
C PHE A 362 -11.87 -9.95 11.66
N LEU A 363 -11.16 -9.37 10.70
CA LEU A 363 -9.74 -9.02 10.84
C LEU A 363 -9.48 -7.95 11.90
N LEU A 364 -10.42 -7.04 12.11
CA LEU A 364 -10.31 -5.95 13.08
C LEU A 364 -10.90 -6.31 14.46
N SER A 365 -11.46 -7.51 14.64
CA SER A 365 -11.90 -7.97 15.96
C SER A 365 -10.71 -8.05 16.91
N ASP A 366 -10.89 -7.67 18.19
CA ASP A 366 -9.82 -7.67 19.20
C ASP A 366 -9.10 -9.01 19.32
N ALA A 367 -9.84 -10.11 19.20
CA ALA A 367 -9.29 -11.46 19.25
C ALA A 367 -8.34 -11.80 18.09
N ILE A 368 -8.49 -11.13 16.94
CA ILE A 368 -7.68 -11.38 15.74
C ILE A 368 -6.63 -10.28 15.55
N PHE A 369 -7.00 -9.03 15.79
CA PHE A 369 -6.15 -7.87 15.51
C PHE A 369 -4.97 -7.77 16.50
N ARG A 370 -5.28 -7.78 17.80
CA ARG A 370 -4.24 -7.56 18.84
C ARG A 370 -3.10 -8.58 18.84
N PRO A 371 -3.36 -9.91 18.73
CA PRO A 371 -2.27 -10.89 18.71
C PRO A 371 -1.42 -10.90 17.43
N ARG A 372 -1.79 -10.12 16.43
CA ARG A 372 -1.13 -10.10 15.12
C ARG A 372 -0.31 -8.84 14.86
N GLN A 373 -0.09 -8.03 15.88
CA GLN A 373 0.77 -6.86 15.76
C GLN A 373 2.25 -7.28 15.67
N CYS A 374 3.12 -6.32 15.38
CA CYS A 374 4.55 -6.56 15.28
C CYS A 374 5.15 -6.89 16.65
N GLU A 375 5.45 -8.15 16.90
CA GLU A 375 6.15 -8.63 18.09
C GLU A 375 7.63 -8.99 17.81
#